data_63726913504c000c1c7fc6fa985cc015
#
_entry.id   63726913504c000c1c7fc6fa985cc015
#
_cell.length_a   1.000
_cell.length_b   1.000
_cell.length_c   1.000
_cell.angle_alpha   90.00
_cell.angle_beta   90.00
_cell.angle_gamma   90.00
#
_symmetry.space_group_name_H-M   'P 1'
#
loop_
_entity.id
_entity.type
_entity.pdbx_description
1 polymer ?
#
loop_
_entity_poly.entity_id
_entity_poly.type
_entity_poly.pdbx_seq_one_letter_code
_entity_poly.pdbx_strand_id
1 'polypeptide(L)'
;MRKELAVLAAASLLVTTATAQDLMGQSPEAQVVDVPVVQGRIDAISGVVYSQVFERGRSVRGLKMTLFVPRTKEKKPAVLYFPGGGFTSADHEKFLEMRYALARAGYVVAACEYRAVPNKFPALLEDAKAAV
;
A
#
# COMPACT_ATOMS: atom_id res chain seq x y z
N MET A 1 7.35 84.68 -13.29
CA MET A 1 6.02 84.13 -13.03
C MET A 1 6.00 82.69 -13.48
N ARG A 2 6.23 81.82 -12.55
CA ARG A 2 6.22 80.29 -12.79
C ARG A 2 5.07 79.72 -11.99
N LYS A 3 4.15 79.09 -12.69
CA LYS A 3 3.02 78.39 -12.10
C LYS A 3 3.50 76.97 -11.76
N GLU A 4 3.53 76.68 -10.51
CA GLU A 4 3.77 75.30 -10.01
C GLU A 4 2.46 74.55 -10.14
N LEU A 5 2.47 73.52 -10.98
CA LEU A 5 1.40 72.51 -11.06
C LEU A 5 1.64 71.47 -9.98
N ALA A 6 0.77 71.44 -9.01
CA ALA A 6 0.73 70.33 -8.04
C ALA A 6 0.14 69.07 -8.71
N VAL A 7 0.94 68.04 -8.84
CA VAL A 7 0.51 66.72 -9.29
C VAL A 7 0.03 65.94 -8.06
N LEU A 8 -1.27 65.77 -7.92
CA LEU A 8 -1.86 64.86 -6.94
C LEU A 8 -1.65 63.45 -7.48
N ALA A 9 -0.73 62.69 -6.86
CA ALA A 9 -0.60 61.27 -7.06
C ALA A 9 -1.73 60.56 -6.30
N ALA A 10 -2.74 60.08 -7.01
CA ALA A 10 -3.74 59.19 -6.46
C ALA A 10 -3.12 57.80 -6.29
N ALA A 11 -2.78 57.44 -5.06
CA ALA A 11 -2.40 56.06 -4.71
C ALA A 11 -3.67 55.21 -4.73
N SER A 12 -3.90 54.50 -5.83
CA SER A 12 -4.92 53.46 -5.88
C SER A 12 -4.43 52.25 -5.10
N LEU A 13 -5.05 52.02 -3.93
CA LEU A 13 -4.89 50.78 -3.17
C LEU A 13 -5.50 49.65 -3.99
N LEU A 14 -4.68 48.89 -4.67
CA LEU A 14 -5.07 47.60 -5.22
C LEU A 14 -5.25 46.62 -4.06
N VAL A 15 -6.46 46.49 -3.60
CA VAL A 15 -6.86 45.35 -2.73
C VAL A 15 -6.94 44.14 -3.64
N THR A 16 -5.85 43.36 -3.68
CA THR A 16 -5.90 42.05 -4.29
C THR A 16 -6.72 41.16 -3.36
N THR A 17 -7.93 40.83 -3.80
CA THR A 17 -8.73 39.79 -3.16
C THR A 17 -8.05 38.45 -3.45
N ALA A 18 -7.31 37.91 -2.47
CA ALA A 18 -6.81 36.53 -2.54
C ALA A 18 -8.02 35.62 -2.66
N THR A 19 -8.05 34.84 -3.74
CA THR A 19 -9.09 33.83 -3.91
C THR A 19 -8.84 32.67 -2.94
N ALA A 20 -9.89 31.91 -2.59
CA ALA A 20 -9.76 30.74 -1.70
C ALA A 20 -8.73 29.72 -2.21
N GLN A 21 -8.41 29.76 -3.49
CA GLN A 21 -7.38 28.92 -4.13
C GLN A 21 -5.96 29.34 -3.75
N ASP A 22 -5.68 30.65 -3.58
CA ASP A 22 -4.37 31.14 -3.11
C ASP A 22 -4.11 30.78 -1.65
N LEU A 23 -5.16 30.69 -0.85
CA LEU A 23 -5.08 30.28 0.56
C LEU A 23 -4.79 28.80 0.74
N MET A 24 -5.06 27.96 -0.26
CA MET A 24 -4.82 26.52 -0.21
C MET A 24 -3.43 26.10 -0.74
N GLY A 25 -2.58 27.03 -1.14
CA GLY A 25 -1.23 26.73 -1.61
C GLY A 25 -1.17 25.85 -2.86
N GLN A 26 -2.28 25.76 -3.62
CA GLN A 26 -2.27 25.07 -4.90
C GLN A 26 -1.63 25.97 -5.93
N SER A 27 -0.47 25.55 -6.40
CA SER A 27 0.15 26.17 -7.57
C SER A 27 -0.82 26.06 -8.75
N PRO A 28 -1.07 27.16 -9.50
CA PRO A 28 -2.00 27.13 -10.64
C PRO A 28 -1.53 26.20 -11.77
N GLU A 29 -0.36 25.71 -11.70
CA GLU A 29 0.23 24.82 -12.69
C GLU A 29 0.76 23.55 -12.00
N ALA A 30 0.02 22.45 -12.14
CA ALA A 30 0.50 21.14 -11.66
C ALA A 30 1.72 20.74 -12.51
N GLN A 31 2.90 20.70 -11.88
CA GLN A 31 4.10 20.23 -12.56
C GLN A 31 4.06 18.71 -12.65
N VAL A 32 3.93 18.18 -13.84
CA VAL A 32 4.08 16.75 -14.11
C VAL A 32 5.56 16.41 -14.04
N VAL A 33 5.96 15.69 -13.00
CA VAL A 33 7.33 15.17 -12.87
C VAL A 33 7.35 13.79 -13.50
N ASP A 34 8.08 13.63 -14.61
CA ASP A 34 8.31 12.33 -15.21
C ASP A 34 9.42 11.62 -14.43
N VAL A 35 9.00 10.67 -13.59
CA VAL A 35 9.94 9.86 -12.81
C VAL A 35 10.20 8.56 -13.56
N PRO A 36 11.43 8.33 -14.06
CA PRO A 36 11.74 7.09 -14.75
C PRO A 36 11.60 5.91 -13.79
N VAL A 37 10.75 4.95 -14.14
CA VAL A 37 10.58 3.70 -13.39
C VAL A 37 11.78 2.79 -13.66
N VAL A 38 12.79 2.85 -12.81
CA VAL A 38 14.04 2.05 -12.93
C VAL A 38 13.84 0.61 -12.41
N GLN A 39 12.75 0.34 -11.68
CA GLN A 39 12.48 -0.96 -11.07
C GLN A 39 11.29 -1.64 -11.73
N GLY A 40 11.39 -2.98 -11.87
CA GLY A 40 10.28 -3.78 -12.36
C GLY A 40 9.03 -3.62 -11.45
N ARG A 41 7.87 -3.56 -12.07
CA ARG A 41 6.59 -3.43 -11.37
C ARG A 41 6.29 -4.69 -10.57
N ILE A 42 5.89 -4.52 -9.31
CA ILE A 42 5.43 -5.58 -8.43
C ILE A 42 3.96 -5.28 -8.10
N ASP A 43 3.09 -6.24 -8.36
CA ASP A 43 1.69 -6.14 -7.96
C ASP A 43 1.53 -6.67 -6.53
N ALA A 44 0.86 -5.89 -5.69
CA ALA A 44 0.46 -6.29 -4.35
C ALA A 44 -1.03 -6.63 -4.36
N ILE A 45 -1.37 -7.88 -4.05
CA ILE A 45 -2.74 -8.38 -4.01
C ILE A 45 -3.02 -8.86 -2.59
N SER A 46 -3.77 -8.06 -1.83
CA SER A 46 -4.09 -8.37 -0.45
C SER A 46 -5.45 -9.05 -0.30
N GLY A 47 -5.62 -9.80 0.79
CA GLY A 47 -6.90 -10.36 1.20
C GLY A 47 -7.41 -11.53 0.34
N VAL A 48 -6.55 -12.19 -0.41
CA VAL A 48 -6.93 -13.38 -1.19
C VAL A 48 -7.29 -14.51 -0.23
N VAL A 49 -8.53 -14.99 -0.31
CA VAL A 49 -8.97 -16.14 0.50
C VAL A 49 -8.49 -17.42 -0.17
N TYR A 50 -7.61 -18.16 0.47
CA TYR A 50 -7.07 -19.42 -0.05
C TYR A 50 -7.72 -20.67 0.57
N SER A 51 -8.33 -20.55 1.75
CA SER A 51 -9.04 -21.63 2.42
C SER A 51 -10.18 -21.08 3.28
N GLN A 52 -11.17 -21.91 3.54
CA GLN A 52 -12.26 -21.61 4.45
C GLN A 52 -12.29 -22.68 5.55
N VAL A 53 -12.25 -22.23 6.80
CA VAL A 53 -12.18 -23.11 7.97
C VAL A 53 -13.33 -22.85 8.91
N PHE A 54 -13.81 -23.90 9.57
CA PHE A 54 -14.80 -23.76 10.64
C PHE A 54 -14.11 -23.36 11.95
N GLU A 55 -14.55 -22.27 12.51
CA GLU A 55 -14.08 -21.80 13.81
C GLU A 55 -15.14 -22.05 14.88
N ARG A 56 -14.77 -22.84 15.92
CA ARG A 56 -15.63 -23.13 17.09
C ARG A 56 -17.10 -23.47 16.76
N GLY A 57 -17.30 -24.32 15.77
CA GLY A 57 -18.55 -25.04 15.60
C GLY A 57 -19.69 -24.30 14.89
N ARG A 58 -19.57 -23.02 14.54
CA ARG A 58 -20.68 -22.33 13.84
C ARG A 58 -20.27 -21.20 12.87
N SER A 59 -19.07 -20.71 12.91
CA SER A 59 -18.63 -19.64 11.99
C SER A 59 -17.60 -20.18 10.98
N VAL A 60 -17.76 -19.78 9.74
CA VAL A 60 -16.77 -20.02 8.68
C VAL A 60 -15.87 -18.79 8.60
N ARG A 61 -14.56 -19.00 8.72
CA ARG A 61 -13.57 -17.96 8.52
C ARG A 61 -12.74 -18.25 7.27
N GLY A 62 -12.60 -17.25 6.41
CA GLY A 62 -11.65 -17.31 5.31
C GLY A 62 -10.23 -17.05 5.80
N LEU A 63 -9.33 -17.99 5.53
CA LEU A 63 -7.90 -17.77 5.70
C LEU A 63 -7.39 -16.98 4.50
N LYS A 64 -6.70 -15.88 4.76
CA LYS A 64 -6.26 -14.92 3.75
C LYS A 64 -4.77 -15.00 3.51
N MET A 65 -4.37 -14.55 2.33
CA MET A 65 -2.98 -14.29 2.01
C MET A 65 -2.81 -12.97 1.27
N THR A 66 -1.63 -12.39 1.38
CA THR A 66 -1.18 -11.26 0.57
C THR A 66 -0.08 -11.73 -0.37
N LEU A 67 -0.27 -11.45 -1.65
CA LEU A 67 0.65 -11.82 -2.71
C LEU A 67 1.44 -10.61 -3.20
N PHE A 68 2.75 -10.77 -3.38
CA PHE A 68 3.58 -9.87 -4.18
C PHE A 68 4.05 -10.59 -5.42
N VAL A 69 3.64 -10.09 -6.58
CA VAL A 69 3.88 -10.72 -7.87
C VAL A 69 4.68 -9.78 -8.76
N PRO A 70 5.97 -10.07 -9.02
CA PRO A 70 6.74 -9.29 -9.99
C PRO A 70 6.16 -9.46 -11.40
N ARG A 71 5.86 -8.33 -12.07
CA ARG A 71 5.32 -8.34 -13.44
C ARG A 71 6.41 -8.61 -14.46
N THR A 72 6.65 -9.86 -14.75
CA THR A 72 7.46 -10.30 -15.89
C THR A 72 6.76 -11.46 -16.59
N LYS A 73 7.19 -11.77 -17.81
CA LYS A 73 6.60 -12.85 -18.62
C LYS A 73 7.08 -14.25 -18.20
N GLU A 74 8.12 -14.32 -17.40
CA GLU A 74 8.74 -15.59 -17.01
C GLU A 74 8.06 -16.22 -15.80
N LYS A 75 8.05 -17.55 -15.74
CA LYS A 75 7.65 -18.27 -14.53
C LYS A 75 8.66 -18.01 -13.42
N LYS A 76 8.17 -17.79 -12.21
CA LYS A 76 8.98 -17.47 -11.05
C LYS A 76 8.79 -18.50 -9.94
N PRO A 77 9.84 -18.76 -9.17
CA PRO A 77 9.67 -19.54 -7.95
C PRO A 77 8.81 -18.76 -6.95
N ALA A 78 7.99 -19.49 -6.20
CA ALA A 78 7.13 -18.91 -5.16
C ALA A 78 7.70 -19.22 -3.77
N VAL A 79 7.57 -18.25 -2.88
CA VAL A 79 7.91 -18.37 -1.45
C VAL A 79 6.64 -18.16 -0.66
N LEU A 80 6.23 -19.18 0.10
CA LEU A 80 5.16 -19.07 1.07
C LEU A 80 5.76 -18.69 2.43
N TYR A 81 5.24 -17.62 3.00
CA TYR A 81 5.67 -17.10 4.28
C TYR A 81 4.54 -17.21 5.30
N PHE A 82 4.80 -17.86 6.41
CA PHE A 82 3.89 -18.01 7.53
C PHE A 82 4.38 -17.13 8.69
N PRO A 83 3.74 -15.98 8.94
CA PRO A 83 4.22 -15.02 9.94
C PRO A 83 4.10 -15.57 11.35
N GLY A 84 5.13 -15.34 12.16
CA GLY A 84 5.09 -15.63 13.57
C GLY A 84 4.12 -14.72 14.33
N GLY A 85 3.47 -15.25 15.35
CA GLY A 85 2.54 -14.51 16.20
C GLY A 85 2.30 -15.19 17.55
N GLY A 86 3.29 -15.93 18.06
CA GLY A 86 3.19 -16.61 19.35
C GLY A 86 2.07 -17.64 19.43
N PHE A 87 1.68 -18.23 18.31
CA PHE A 87 0.53 -19.12 18.17
C PHE A 87 -0.83 -18.48 18.45
N THR A 88 -0.86 -17.18 18.74
CA THR A 88 -2.11 -16.45 19.07
C THR A 88 -2.67 -15.68 17.86
N SER A 89 -1.82 -15.32 16.93
CA SER A 89 -2.20 -14.59 15.72
C SER A 89 -1.32 -14.97 14.53
N ALA A 90 -1.87 -14.81 13.33
CA ALA A 90 -1.14 -14.94 12.08
C ALA A 90 -1.61 -13.81 11.16
N ASP A 91 -0.77 -12.79 11.03
CA ASP A 91 -1.12 -11.58 10.26
C ASP A 91 -0.32 -11.56 8.96
N HIS A 92 -1.03 -11.76 7.84
CA HIS A 92 -0.46 -11.80 6.49
C HIS A 92 0.06 -10.44 5.99
N GLU A 93 -0.18 -9.36 6.73
CA GLU A 93 0.31 -8.02 6.36
C GLU A 93 1.66 -7.68 6.99
N LYS A 94 2.14 -8.46 7.95
CA LYS A 94 3.44 -8.23 8.62
C LYS A 94 4.63 -8.40 7.68
N PHE A 95 5.76 -7.78 8.09
CA PHE A 95 7.08 -7.89 7.43
C PHE A 95 7.08 -7.46 5.96
N LEU A 96 6.43 -6.35 5.68
CA LEU A 96 6.30 -5.79 4.33
C LEU A 96 7.64 -5.66 3.61
N GLU A 97 8.67 -5.10 4.27
CA GLU A 97 9.98 -4.85 3.67
C GLU A 97 10.67 -6.15 3.23
N MET A 98 10.65 -7.18 4.08
CA MET A 98 11.22 -8.48 3.74
C MET A 98 10.51 -9.10 2.53
N ARG A 99 9.18 -9.08 2.54
CA ARG A 99 8.36 -9.63 1.45
C ARG A 99 8.61 -8.88 0.14
N TYR A 100 8.71 -7.56 0.23
CA TYR A 100 8.98 -6.71 -0.92
C TYR A 100 10.40 -6.93 -1.45
N ALA A 101 11.40 -7.09 -0.58
CA ALA A 101 12.78 -7.40 -0.97
C ALA A 101 12.87 -8.72 -1.73
N LEU A 102 12.16 -9.77 -1.28
CA LEU A 102 12.09 -11.05 -1.98
C LEU A 102 11.40 -10.91 -3.35
N ALA A 103 10.32 -10.12 -3.43
CA ALA A 103 9.65 -9.87 -4.71
C ALA A 103 10.56 -9.10 -5.68
N ARG A 104 11.35 -8.15 -5.20
CA ARG A 104 12.36 -7.45 -6.01
C ARG A 104 13.47 -8.39 -6.50
N ALA A 105 13.80 -9.41 -5.72
CA ALA A 105 14.75 -10.45 -6.13
C ALA A 105 14.17 -11.45 -7.14
N GLY A 106 12.88 -11.31 -7.51
CA GLY A 106 12.27 -12.09 -8.57
C GLY A 106 11.38 -13.25 -8.08
N TYR A 107 11.07 -13.34 -6.80
CA TYR A 107 10.17 -14.36 -6.27
C TYR A 107 8.72 -13.88 -6.24
N VAL A 108 7.78 -14.78 -6.47
CA VAL A 108 6.39 -14.56 -6.03
C VAL A 108 6.34 -14.83 -4.54
N VAL A 109 5.84 -13.88 -3.75
CA VAL A 109 5.80 -14.03 -2.28
C VAL A 109 4.37 -14.05 -1.81
N ALA A 110 3.96 -15.11 -1.12
CA ALA A 110 2.66 -15.26 -0.50
C ALA A 110 2.82 -15.28 1.02
N ALA A 111 2.31 -14.28 1.71
CA ALA A 111 2.22 -14.29 3.17
C ALA A 111 0.84 -14.77 3.58
N CYS A 112 0.77 -15.85 4.36
CA CYS A 112 -0.45 -16.59 4.62
C CYS A 112 -0.87 -16.49 6.09
N GLU A 113 -2.15 -16.24 6.33
CA GLU A 113 -2.76 -16.53 7.63
C GLU A 113 -2.81 -18.03 7.88
N TYR A 114 -2.94 -18.42 9.12
CA TYR A 114 -3.20 -19.80 9.53
C TYR A 114 -4.03 -19.80 10.81
N ARG A 115 -4.63 -20.94 11.15
CA ARG A 115 -5.38 -21.11 12.40
C ARG A 115 -4.44 -21.06 13.60
N ALA A 116 -4.69 -20.14 14.52
CA ALA A 116 -3.97 -20.02 15.78
C ALA A 116 -4.73 -20.73 16.93
N VAL A 117 -4.25 -20.61 18.16
CA VAL A 117 -4.94 -21.14 19.37
C VAL A 117 -6.40 -20.64 19.38
N PRO A 118 -7.34 -21.51 19.74
CA PRO A 118 -7.20 -22.81 20.41
C PRO A 118 -7.10 -24.02 19.48
N ASN A 119 -6.88 -23.83 18.19
CA ASN A 119 -6.70 -24.94 17.27
C ASN A 119 -5.40 -25.68 17.59
N LYS A 120 -5.46 -27.01 17.57
CA LYS A 120 -4.34 -27.88 17.87
C LYS A 120 -3.77 -28.51 16.60
N PHE A 121 -2.62 -29.14 16.71
CA PHE A 121 -2.08 -29.98 15.63
C PHE A 121 -3.15 -31.00 15.18
N PRO A 122 -3.34 -31.23 13.89
CA PRO A 122 -2.52 -30.77 12.75
C PRO A 122 -3.03 -29.50 12.04
N ALA A 123 -3.94 -28.71 12.62
CA ALA A 123 -4.64 -27.63 11.95
C ALA A 123 -3.71 -26.66 11.21
N LEU A 124 -2.62 -26.22 11.83
CA LEU A 124 -1.65 -25.32 11.20
C LEU A 124 -0.97 -25.94 9.98
N LEU A 125 -0.69 -27.25 10.07
CA LEU A 125 -0.07 -28.01 8.97
C LEU A 125 -1.05 -28.15 7.80
N GLU A 126 -2.32 -28.38 8.08
CA GLU A 126 -3.39 -28.45 7.07
C GLU A 126 -3.54 -27.12 6.34
N ASP A 127 -3.54 -26.01 7.07
CA ASP A 127 -3.62 -24.66 6.50
C ASP A 127 -2.41 -24.37 5.61
N ALA A 128 -1.21 -24.73 6.08
CA ALA A 128 0.01 -24.56 5.28
C ALA A 128 -0.02 -25.38 3.98
N LYS A 129 -0.56 -26.59 4.01
CA LYS A 129 -0.75 -27.42 2.81
C LYS A 129 -1.83 -26.88 1.88
N ALA A 130 -2.87 -26.27 2.43
CA ALA A 130 -3.94 -25.65 1.62
C ALA A 130 -3.50 -24.36 0.93
N ALA A 131 -2.41 -23.73 1.38
CA ALA A 131 -1.88 -22.52 0.78
C ALA A 131 -0.99 -22.80 -0.45
N VAL A 132 -0.62 -24.04 -0.73
CA VAL A 132 0.17 -24.48 -1.90
C VAL A 132 -0.75 -24.79 -3.06
#